data_2dfce8c9dfc58b939e6a2396b41dae29
#
_entry.id   2dfce8c9dfc58b939e6a2396b41dae29
#
_cell.length_a   1.000
_cell.length_b   1.000
_cell.length_c   1.000
_cell.angle_alpha   90.00
_cell.angle_beta   90.00
_cell.angle_gamma   90.00
#
_symmetry.space_group_name_H-M   'P 1'
#
loop_
_entity.id
_entity.type
_entity.pdbx_description
1 polymer ?
#
loop_
_entity_poly.entity_id
_entity_poly.type
_entity_poly.pdbx_seq_one_letter_code
_entity_poly.pdbx_strand_id
1 'polypeptide(L)'
;MKKVYVLIGNYGSGKTELALNFAFRAAEQGKRTELLDLDMVNTYFRLTERGKMTEMKEIRLVSPNFACSGIETLSVPAEVASAFAMDWDTVIFDVGGDAVGATAVGRYHQDFMELEEGALEVLNVVNVRRPLAGTVERIEKLQEEMQIHARLRITGMINNTNLAGMTTDAELRDGYELIREVSQRTGVPVAYTSGKKEFLDRFLAEGHDPKYIGTPLAIDTYMQRDWDSWIHSLSDNPSNPRPGVYYRTDMA
;
A
#
# COMPACT_ATOMS: atom_id res chain seq x y z
N MET A 1 3.88 7.41 -22.14
CA MET A 1 4.41 6.13 -21.65
C MET A 1 3.59 5.70 -20.43
N LYS A 2 3.03 4.49 -20.48
CA LYS A 2 2.29 3.87 -19.39
C LYS A 2 3.18 3.75 -18.16
N LYS A 3 2.63 3.98 -16.96
CA LYS A 3 3.29 3.74 -15.69
C LYS A 3 2.53 2.67 -14.90
N VAL A 4 3.26 1.68 -14.42
CA VAL A 4 2.70 0.57 -13.64
C VAL A 4 3.44 0.52 -12.29
N TYR A 5 2.69 0.73 -11.21
CA TYR A 5 3.19 0.66 -9.84
C TYR A 5 2.69 -0.63 -9.18
N VAL A 6 3.60 -1.38 -8.59
CA VAL A 6 3.28 -2.56 -7.77
C VAL A 6 3.74 -2.26 -6.34
N LEU A 7 2.79 -2.03 -5.43
CA LEU A 7 3.08 -1.73 -4.03
C LEU A 7 3.09 -3.02 -3.22
N ILE A 8 4.27 -3.43 -2.79
CA ILE A 8 4.48 -4.59 -1.92
C ILE A 8 5.01 -4.14 -0.55
N GLY A 9 5.05 -5.02 0.41
CA GLY A 9 5.53 -4.73 1.77
C GLY A 9 4.67 -5.42 2.82
N ASN A 10 5.09 -5.41 4.08
CA ASN A 10 4.39 -6.12 5.14
C ASN A 10 3.00 -5.54 5.46
N TYR A 11 2.23 -6.33 6.21
CA TYR A 11 0.93 -5.90 6.72
C TYR A 11 1.05 -4.61 7.55
N GLY A 12 0.14 -3.66 7.29
CA GLY A 12 0.09 -2.39 8.00
C GLY A 12 1.20 -1.39 7.63
N SER A 13 1.97 -1.63 6.55
CA SER A 13 2.97 -0.67 6.06
C SER A 13 2.36 0.57 5.39
N GLY A 14 1.06 0.55 5.06
CA GLY A 14 0.33 1.68 4.46
C GLY A 14 0.24 1.61 2.93
N LYS A 15 0.38 0.44 2.33
CA LYS A 15 0.29 0.24 0.86
C LYS A 15 -1.00 0.81 0.27
N THR A 16 -2.15 0.44 0.82
CA THR A 16 -3.48 0.90 0.39
C THR A 16 -3.61 2.42 0.43
N GLU A 17 -3.11 3.07 1.49
CA GLU A 17 -3.10 4.54 1.59
C GLU A 17 -2.27 5.17 0.47
N LEU A 18 -1.08 4.61 0.22
CA LEU A 18 -0.21 5.07 -0.86
C LEU A 18 -0.81 4.79 -2.23
N ALA A 19 -1.44 3.61 -2.43
CA ALA A 19 -2.12 3.26 -3.68
C ALA A 19 -3.19 4.31 -4.05
N LEU A 20 -4.02 4.72 -3.08
CA LEU A 20 -4.98 5.81 -3.27
C LEU A 20 -4.31 7.14 -3.60
N ASN A 21 -3.23 7.50 -2.89
CA ASN A 21 -2.49 8.72 -3.17
C ASN A 21 -1.89 8.74 -4.58
N PHE A 22 -1.29 7.63 -5.03
CA PHE A 22 -0.78 7.50 -6.40
C PHE A 22 -1.92 7.63 -7.43
N ALA A 23 -3.04 6.93 -7.20
CA ALA A 23 -4.18 6.93 -8.12
C ALA A 23 -4.81 8.32 -8.23
N PHE A 24 -5.06 8.99 -7.11
CA PHE A 24 -5.67 10.32 -7.11
C PHE A 24 -4.78 11.38 -7.78
N ARG A 25 -3.47 11.33 -7.51
CA ARG A 25 -2.52 12.23 -8.19
C ARG A 25 -2.45 12.01 -9.71
N ALA A 26 -2.51 10.75 -10.15
CA ALA A 26 -2.53 10.44 -11.57
C ALA A 26 -3.82 10.98 -12.22
N ALA A 27 -4.98 10.76 -11.59
CA ALA A 27 -6.26 11.27 -12.07
C ALA A 27 -6.33 12.80 -12.08
N GLU A 28 -5.78 13.49 -11.07
CA GLU A 28 -5.68 14.95 -11.03
C GLU A 28 -4.81 15.53 -12.16
N GLN A 29 -3.88 14.73 -12.69
CA GLN A 29 -3.10 15.07 -13.88
C GLN A 29 -3.82 14.72 -15.20
N GLY A 30 -5.10 14.31 -15.14
CA GLY A 30 -5.89 13.91 -16.30
C GLY A 30 -5.50 12.55 -16.90
N LYS A 31 -4.79 11.69 -16.14
CA LYS A 31 -4.37 10.37 -16.60
C LYS A 31 -5.47 9.35 -16.38
N ARG A 32 -5.72 8.52 -17.41
CA ARG A 32 -6.61 7.36 -17.27
C ARG A 32 -5.97 6.36 -16.32
N THR A 33 -6.62 6.16 -15.17
CA THR A 33 -6.02 5.45 -14.04
C THR A 33 -6.83 4.22 -13.67
N GLU A 34 -6.13 3.10 -13.48
CA GLU A 34 -6.69 1.87 -12.93
C GLU A 34 -6.00 1.54 -11.60
N LEU A 35 -6.80 1.22 -10.59
CA LEU A 35 -6.37 0.81 -9.26
C LEU A 35 -6.87 -0.60 -8.99
N LEU A 36 -5.95 -1.52 -8.74
CA LEU A 36 -6.25 -2.93 -8.49
C LEU A 36 -5.98 -3.26 -7.02
N ASP A 37 -7.02 -3.69 -6.31
CA ASP A 37 -6.94 -4.21 -4.96
C ASP A 37 -6.71 -5.73 -5.03
N LEU A 38 -5.52 -6.17 -4.67
CA LEU A 38 -5.15 -7.59 -4.60
C LEU A 38 -4.92 -8.06 -3.15
N ASP A 39 -5.34 -7.29 -2.15
CA ASP A 39 -5.32 -7.74 -0.76
C ASP A 39 -6.51 -8.65 -0.46
N MET A 40 -6.29 -9.95 -0.62
CA MET A 40 -7.32 -10.98 -0.41
C MET A 40 -7.53 -11.33 1.06
N VAL A 41 -6.62 -10.93 1.95
CA VAL A 41 -6.64 -11.33 3.37
C VAL A 41 -7.22 -10.23 4.25
N ASN A 42 -6.99 -8.98 3.90
CA ASN A 42 -7.42 -7.85 4.71
C ASN A 42 -8.87 -7.45 4.43
N THR A 43 -9.79 -7.98 5.24
CA THR A 43 -11.22 -7.64 5.15
C THR A 43 -11.59 -6.31 5.81
N TYR A 44 -10.69 -5.73 6.59
CA TYR A 44 -10.97 -4.54 7.41
C TYR A 44 -10.68 -3.21 6.73
N PHE A 45 -9.72 -3.17 5.79
CA PHE A 45 -9.29 -1.96 5.10
C PHE A 45 -9.27 -2.22 3.58
N ARG A 46 -10.46 -2.27 2.96
CA ARG A 46 -10.58 -2.52 1.52
C ARG A 46 -10.76 -1.22 0.77
N LEU A 47 -10.14 -1.13 -0.40
CA LEU A 47 -10.37 -0.06 -1.37
C LEU A 47 -11.84 0.04 -1.80
N THR A 48 -12.59 -1.08 -1.77
CA THR A 48 -14.04 -1.10 -2.04
C THR A 48 -14.85 -0.18 -1.13
N GLU A 49 -14.40 0.05 0.11
CA GLU A 49 -15.07 1.02 1.00
C GLU A 49 -14.92 2.47 0.50
N ARG A 50 -13.98 2.72 -0.41
CA ARG A 50 -13.69 4.02 -1.04
C ARG A 50 -14.15 4.11 -2.50
N GLY A 51 -14.93 3.13 -2.99
CA GLY A 51 -15.44 3.09 -4.36
C GLY A 51 -16.06 4.41 -4.82
N LYS A 52 -16.86 5.06 -3.97
CA LYS A 52 -17.44 6.38 -4.28
C LYS A 52 -16.38 7.47 -4.52
N MET A 53 -15.25 7.43 -3.81
CA MET A 53 -14.18 8.41 -3.99
C MET A 53 -13.42 8.17 -5.30
N THR A 54 -13.22 6.91 -5.69
CA THR A 54 -12.59 6.55 -6.96
C THR A 54 -13.51 6.87 -8.14
N GLU A 55 -14.82 6.63 -8.02
CA GLU A 55 -15.82 7.01 -9.02
C GLU A 55 -15.84 8.53 -9.27
N MET A 56 -15.82 9.33 -8.20
CA MET A 56 -15.79 10.80 -8.31
C MET A 56 -14.54 11.34 -9.02
N LYS A 57 -13.44 10.57 -9.05
CA LYS A 57 -12.18 10.92 -9.72
C LYS A 57 -11.96 10.16 -11.02
N GLU A 58 -12.98 9.47 -11.52
CA GLU A 58 -12.91 8.68 -12.76
C GLU A 58 -11.80 7.61 -12.76
N ILE A 59 -11.50 7.03 -11.59
CA ILE A 59 -10.53 5.95 -11.43
C ILE A 59 -11.27 4.63 -11.52
N ARG A 60 -10.84 3.74 -12.43
CA ARG A 60 -11.36 2.37 -12.45
C ARG A 60 -10.79 1.59 -11.28
N LEU A 61 -11.67 1.15 -10.38
CA LEU A 61 -11.31 0.26 -9.28
C LEU A 61 -11.63 -1.18 -9.66
N VAL A 62 -10.63 -2.05 -9.58
CA VAL A 62 -10.76 -3.51 -9.67
C VAL A 62 -10.46 -4.11 -8.32
N SER A 63 -11.40 -4.87 -7.75
CA SER A 63 -11.22 -5.51 -6.45
C SER A 63 -11.79 -6.93 -6.47
N PRO A 64 -11.29 -7.85 -5.62
CA PRO A 64 -11.80 -9.21 -5.54
C PRO A 64 -13.30 -9.21 -5.21
N ASN A 65 -14.10 -9.89 -6.04
CA ASN A 65 -15.51 -10.12 -5.76
C ASN A 65 -15.66 -11.24 -4.73
N PHE A 66 -15.68 -10.91 -3.45
CA PHE A 66 -16.08 -11.85 -2.38
C PHE A 66 -17.61 -11.84 -2.16
N ALA A 67 -18.36 -11.17 -3.03
CA ALA A 67 -19.79 -11.05 -2.88
C ALA A 67 -20.48 -12.37 -3.18
N CYS A 68 -21.17 -12.89 -2.18
CA CYS A 68 -22.33 -13.77 -2.24
C CYS A 68 -22.15 -15.29 -2.40
N SER A 69 -20.97 -15.86 -2.39
CA SER A 69 -20.85 -17.31 -2.20
C SER A 69 -19.95 -17.59 -1.00
N GLY A 70 -20.45 -18.29 0.00
CA GLY A 70 -19.69 -18.69 1.19
C GLY A 70 -18.54 -19.67 0.90
N ILE A 71 -17.90 -19.52 -0.25
CA ILE A 71 -16.73 -20.24 -0.71
C ILE A 71 -15.65 -19.18 -0.88
N GLU A 72 -14.67 -19.18 -0.01
CA GLU A 72 -13.42 -18.42 -0.14
C GLU A 72 -12.62 -18.97 -1.33
N THR A 73 -13.02 -18.66 -2.54
CA THR A 73 -12.18 -18.91 -3.70
C THR A 73 -11.17 -17.76 -3.77
N LEU A 74 -9.90 -18.09 -3.57
CA LEU A 74 -8.74 -17.23 -3.82
C LEU A 74 -8.59 -16.96 -5.35
N SER A 75 -9.64 -16.45 -5.96
CA SER A 75 -9.70 -16.15 -7.38
C SER A 75 -9.35 -14.69 -7.58
N VAL A 76 -8.18 -14.45 -8.17
CA VAL A 76 -7.83 -13.12 -8.68
C VAL A 76 -8.76 -12.86 -9.87
N PRO A 77 -9.46 -11.70 -9.92
CA PRO A 77 -10.42 -11.41 -10.97
C PRO A 77 -9.79 -11.48 -12.37
N ALA A 78 -10.56 -11.98 -13.34
CA ALA A 78 -10.15 -11.95 -14.75
C ALA A 78 -9.92 -10.50 -15.23
N GLU A 79 -10.55 -9.54 -14.56
CA GLU A 79 -10.41 -8.11 -14.83
C GLU A 79 -8.99 -7.58 -14.61
N VAL A 80 -8.14 -8.28 -13.81
CA VAL A 80 -6.72 -7.89 -13.65
C VAL A 80 -5.99 -7.89 -14.99
N ALA A 81 -6.39 -8.75 -15.93
CA ALA A 81 -5.81 -8.75 -17.28
C ALA A 81 -6.02 -7.42 -18.02
N SER A 82 -7.07 -6.66 -17.66
CA SER A 82 -7.32 -5.33 -18.25
C SER A 82 -6.20 -4.32 -17.98
N ALA A 83 -5.50 -4.50 -16.86
CA ALA A 83 -4.35 -3.68 -16.50
C ALA A 83 -3.25 -3.69 -17.59
N PHE A 84 -3.14 -4.80 -18.29
CA PHE A 84 -2.13 -4.99 -19.36
C PHE A 84 -2.71 -4.74 -20.75
N ALA A 85 -3.94 -5.21 -21.00
CA ALA A 85 -4.57 -5.17 -22.33
C ALA A 85 -5.12 -3.81 -22.73
N MET A 86 -5.54 -2.98 -21.76
CA MET A 86 -6.14 -1.68 -22.05
C MET A 86 -5.10 -0.55 -22.03
N ASP A 87 -5.44 0.53 -22.73
CA ASP A 87 -4.59 1.71 -22.86
C ASP A 87 -4.76 2.64 -21.64
N TRP A 88 -4.24 2.21 -20.49
CA TRP A 88 -4.13 3.00 -19.26
C TRP A 88 -2.86 3.85 -19.29
N ASP A 89 -2.93 5.09 -18.77
CA ASP A 89 -1.74 5.91 -18.52
C ASP A 89 -1.04 5.53 -17.22
N THR A 90 -1.84 5.15 -16.21
CA THR A 90 -1.32 4.73 -14.88
C THR A 90 -2.10 3.54 -14.37
N VAL A 91 -1.37 2.53 -13.91
CA VAL A 91 -1.93 1.34 -13.23
C VAL A 91 -1.25 1.17 -11.89
N ILE A 92 -2.02 0.96 -10.85
CA ILE A 92 -1.52 0.74 -9.49
C ILE A 92 -2.04 -0.60 -8.96
N PHE A 93 -1.14 -1.46 -8.54
CA PHE A 93 -1.44 -2.72 -7.85
C PHE A 93 -1.21 -2.54 -6.35
N ASP A 94 -2.28 -2.59 -5.55
CA ASP A 94 -2.22 -2.70 -4.09
C ASP A 94 -2.18 -4.16 -3.71
N VAL A 95 -1.02 -4.63 -3.27
CA VAL A 95 -0.76 -6.05 -3.04
C VAL A 95 -0.90 -6.39 -1.56
N GLY A 96 -1.51 -7.53 -1.26
CA GLY A 96 -1.61 -8.04 0.12
C GLY A 96 -0.24 -8.13 0.81
N GLY A 97 -0.23 -7.90 2.13
CA GLY A 97 1.01 -7.77 2.92
C GLY A 97 1.67 -9.09 3.31
N ASP A 98 1.38 -10.18 2.60
CA ASP A 98 1.86 -11.52 2.88
C ASP A 98 2.28 -12.27 1.59
N ALA A 99 2.78 -13.48 1.77
CA ALA A 99 3.19 -14.35 0.66
C ALA A 99 2.04 -14.70 -0.30
N VAL A 100 0.80 -14.75 0.19
CA VAL A 100 -0.38 -15.08 -0.64
C VAL A 100 -0.67 -13.93 -1.60
N GLY A 101 -0.71 -12.69 -1.09
CA GLY A 101 -0.89 -11.49 -1.92
C GLY A 101 0.23 -11.32 -2.94
N ALA A 102 1.48 -11.51 -2.53
CA ALA A 102 2.62 -11.47 -3.43
C ALA A 102 2.53 -12.54 -4.53
N THR A 103 2.10 -13.77 -4.19
CA THR A 103 1.90 -14.86 -5.18
C THR A 103 0.79 -14.53 -6.19
N ALA A 104 -0.26 -13.81 -5.77
CA ALA A 104 -1.32 -13.40 -6.68
C ALA A 104 -0.79 -12.52 -7.81
N VAL A 105 0.10 -11.57 -7.49
CA VAL A 105 0.79 -10.73 -8.48
C VAL A 105 1.73 -11.56 -9.36
N GLY A 106 2.44 -12.52 -8.78
CA GLY A 106 3.40 -13.38 -9.49
C GLY A 106 2.80 -14.20 -10.64
N ARG A 107 1.47 -14.36 -10.68
CA ARG A 107 0.76 -14.99 -11.81
C ARG A 107 0.88 -14.22 -13.11
N TYR A 108 1.03 -12.89 -13.01
CA TYR A 108 1.11 -11.96 -14.14
C TYR A 108 2.57 -11.61 -14.49
N HIS A 109 3.54 -12.42 -14.03
CA HIS A 109 4.96 -12.16 -14.25
C HIS A 109 5.29 -11.91 -15.74
N GLN A 110 4.73 -12.69 -16.66
CA GLN A 110 4.99 -12.54 -18.09
C GLN A 110 4.47 -11.17 -18.60
N ASP A 111 3.24 -10.81 -18.23
CA ASP A 111 2.65 -9.53 -18.62
C ASP A 111 3.49 -8.34 -18.13
N PHE A 112 4.05 -8.43 -16.91
CA PHE A 112 4.96 -7.40 -16.38
C PHE A 112 6.28 -7.33 -17.16
N MET A 113 6.80 -8.46 -17.65
CA MET A 113 8.05 -8.49 -18.42
C MET A 113 7.87 -7.97 -19.86
N GLU A 114 6.65 -7.94 -20.38
CA GLU A 114 6.32 -7.39 -21.70
C GLU A 114 6.12 -5.86 -21.66
N LEU A 115 6.13 -5.24 -20.49
CA LEU A 115 6.04 -3.78 -20.37
C LEU A 115 7.30 -3.11 -20.94
N GLU A 116 7.12 -1.90 -21.49
CA GLU A 116 8.23 -1.07 -21.93
C GLU A 116 9.24 -0.82 -20.81
N GLU A 117 10.52 -0.69 -21.16
CA GLU A 117 11.57 -0.38 -20.21
C GLU A 117 11.26 0.92 -19.43
N GLY A 118 11.36 0.86 -18.11
CA GLY A 118 11.06 1.98 -17.22
C GLY A 118 9.55 2.23 -16.99
N ALA A 119 8.66 1.39 -17.53
CA ALA A 119 7.22 1.48 -17.23
C ALA A 119 6.87 0.89 -15.86
N LEU A 120 7.55 -0.18 -15.42
CA LEU A 120 7.27 -0.90 -14.18
C LEU A 120 8.10 -0.36 -13.01
N GLU A 121 7.42 -0.03 -11.92
CA GLU A 121 8.01 0.25 -10.61
C GLU A 121 7.45 -0.71 -9.56
N VAL A 122 8.29 -1.61 -9.05
CA VAL A 122 7.96 -2.50 -7.93
C VAL A 122 8.51 -1.90 -6.66
N LEU A 123 7.63 -1.36 -5.82
CA LEU A 123 7.97 -0.53 -4.69
C LEU A 123 7.70 -1.25 -3.37
N ASN A 124 8.77 -1.47 -2.59
CA ASN A 124 8.62 -2.01 -1.23
C ASN A 124 8.28 -0.88 -0.26
N VAL A 125 7.05 -0.90 0.25
CA VAL A 125 6.55 0.07 1.24
C VAL A 125 7.01 -0.35 2.63
N VAL A 126 7.87 0.45 3.24
CA VAL A 126 8.48 0.18 4.54
C VAL A 126 7.94 1.14 5.60
N ASN A 127 7.43 0.60 6.70
CA ASN A 127 7.12 1.34 7.92
C ASN A 127 7.87 0.69 9.09
N VAL A 128 8.96 1.30 9.55
CA VAL A 128 9.83 0.73 10.59
C VAL A 128 9.18 0.65 11.95
N ARG A 129 8.02 1.31 12.15
CA ARG A 129 7.19 1.18 13.36
C ARG A 129 6.38 -0.12 13.40
N ARG A 130 6.47 -0.94 12.35
CA ARG A 130 5.80 -2.25 12.34
C ARG A 130 6.76 -3.35 12.78
N PRO A 131 6.29 -4.31 13.60
CA PRO A 131 7.17 -5.33 14.21
C PRO A 131 8.02 -6.11 13.21
N LEU A 132 7.48 -6.38 12.00
CA LEU A 132 8.19 -7.13 10.96
C LEU A 132 9.18 -6.27 10.13
N ALA A 133 9.24 -4.96 10.36
CA ALA A 133 10.12 -4.04 9.62
C ALA A 133 10.93 -3.13 10.57
N GLY A 134 11.07 -3.52 11.84
CA GLY A 134 11.76 -2.70 12.86
C GLY A 134 13.29 -2.84 12.87
N THR A 135 13.88 -3.68 12.04
CA THR A 135 15.34 -3.81 11.87
C THR A 135 15.72 -4.02 10.43
N VAL A 136 16.98 -3.72 10.10
CA VAL A 136 17.53 -3.88 8.74
C VAL A 136 17.37 -5.31 8.25
N GLU A 137 17.74 -6.31 9.05
CA GLU A 137 17.68 -7.72 8.69
C GLU A 137 16.25 -8.20 8.41
N ARG A 138 15.26 -7.68 9.17
CA ARG A 138 13.86 -7.99 8.94
C ARG A 138 13.34 -7.41 7.63
N ILE A 139 13.76 -6.17 7.31
CA ILE A 139 13.38 -5.52 6.06
C ILE A 139 14.00 -6.28 4.87
N GLU A 140 15.29 -6.65 4.95
CA GLU A 140 15.98 -7.42 3.91
C GLU A 140 15.31 -8.78 3.67
N LYS A 141 15.05 -9.53 4.75
CA LYS A 141 14.37 -10.81 4.67
C LYS A 141 12.98 -10.68 4.03
N LEU A 142 12.22 -9.68 4.42
CA LEU A 142 10.90 -9.42 3.84
C LEU A 142 11.00 -9.08 2.34
N GLN A 143 11.99 -8.28 1.93
CA GLN A 143 12.23 -7.97 0.52
C GLN A 143 12.51 -9.23 -0.28
N GLU A 144 13.36 -10.12 0.23
CA GLU A 144 13.70 -11.38 -0.43
C GLU A 144 12.45 -12.27 -0.57
N GLU A 145 11.69 -12.47 0.52
CA GLU A 145 10.45 -13.25 0.50
C GLU A 145 9.44 -12.70 -0.50
N MET A 146 9.20 -11.38 -0.49
CA MET A 146 8.24 -10.74 -1.40
C MET A 146 8.68 -10.88 -2.88
N GLN A 147 9.97 -10.72 -3.19
CA GLN A 147 10.47 -10.90 -4.56
C GLN A 147 10.28 -12.32 -5.06
N ILE A 148 10.55 -13.32 -4.22
CA ILE A 148 10.37 -14.74 -4.56
C ILE A 148 8.89 -15.02 -4.90
N HIS A 149 7.98 -14.60 -4.04
CA HIS A 149 6.55 -14.86 -4.22
C HIS A 149 5.92 -14.05 -5.35
N ALA A 150 6.24 -12.77 -5.46
CA ALA A 150 5.79 -11.92 -6.55
C ALA A 150 6.47 -12.23 -7.89
N ARG A 151 7.61 -12.96 -7.88
CA ARG A 151 8.45 -13.20 -9.06
C ARG A 151 8.88 -11.91 -9.77
N LEU A 152 8.93 -10.81 -9.02
CA LEU A 152 9.30 -9.48 -9.51
C LEU A 152 10.45 -8.95 -8.67
N ARG A 153 11.41 -8.30 -9.35
CA ARG A 153 12.49 -7.60 -8.65
C ARG A 153 11.99 -6.27 -8.11
N ILE A 154 12.29 -5.97 -6.84
CA ILE A 154 12.03 -4.66 -6.25
C ILE A 154 12.91 -3.63 -6.93
N THR A 155 12.30 -2.56 -7.46
CA THR A 155 12.99 -1.47 -8.16
C THR A 155 13.26 -0.29 -7.24
N GLY A 156 12.56 -0.20 -6.09
CA GLY A 156 12.76 0.87 -5.12
C GLY A 156 12.05 0.63 -3.81
N MET A 157 12.39 1.43 -2.80
CA MET A 157 11.73 1.46 -1.49
C MET A 157 10.97 2.76 -1.29
N ILE A 158 9.87 2.69 -0.54
CA ILE A 158 9.18 3.86 -0.02
C ILE A 158 9.35 3.90 1.50
N ASN A 159 10.00 4.96 2.01
CA ASN A 159 9.92 5.27 3.44
C ASN A 159 8.51 5.81 3.75
N ASN A 160 7.67 4.96 4.31
CA ASN A 160 6.32 5.31 4.79
C ASN A 160 6.22 5.11 6.31
N THR A 161 7.28 5.46 7.04
CA THR A 161 7.33 5.27 8.48
C THR A 161 6.42 6.26 9.19
N ASN A 162 5.41 5.71 9.88
CA ASN A 162 4.39 6.50 10.56
C ASN A 162 3.73 5.74 11.71
N LEU A 163 3.06 6.50 12.58
CA LEU A 163 2.19 6.05 13.67
C LEU A 163 0.76 6.59 13.50
N ALA A 164 0.29 6.73 12.25
CA ALA A 164 -1.00 7.31 11.89
C ALA A 164 -1.20 8.71 12.53
N GLY A 165 -2.24 8.91 13.35
CA GLY A 165 -2.52 10.20 13.99
C GLY A 165 -1.45 10.69 14.97
N MET A 166 -0.54 9.81 15.44
CA MET A 166 0.54 10.16 16.38
C MET A 166 1.89 10.39 15.67
N THR A 167 1.90 10.44 14.34
CA THR A 167 3.13 10.62 13.56
C THR A 167 3.70 12.02 13.76
N THR A 168 5.02 12.07 13.89
CA THR A 168 5.82 13.29 13.90
C THR A 168 6.97 13.17 12.87
N ASP A 169 7.79 14.18 12.75
CA ASP A 169 9.01 14.14 11.93
C ASP A 169 10.06 13.14 12.48
N ALA A 170 10.01 12.79 13.77
CA ALA A 170 10.87 11.77 14.35
C ALA A 170 10.70 10.39 13.70
N GLU A 171 9.46 10.01 13.35
CA GLU A 171 9.19 8.76 12.65
C GLU A 171 9.86 8.73 11.28
N LEU A 172 9.85 9.84 10.55
CA LEU A 172 10.50 9.94 9.24
C LEU A 172 12.02 9.81 9.36
N ARG A 173 12.64 10.40 10.42
CA ARG A 173 14.07 10.28 10.70
C ARG A 173 14.46 8.83 10.99
N ASP A 174 13.73 8.17 11.89
CA ASP A 174 14.01 6.78 12.24
C ASP A 174 13.87 5.86 11.02
N GLY A 175 12.85 6.11 10.19
CA GLY A 175 12.69 5.42 8.91
C GLY A 175 13.85 5.66 7.95
N TYR A 176 14.28 6.91 7.83
CA TYR A 176 15.41 7.29 6.98
C TYR A 176 16.68 6.54 7.36
N GLU A 177 17.04 6.49 8.65
CA GLU A 177 18.26 5.82 9.09
C GLU A 177 18.27 4.31 8.78
N LEU A 178 17.17 3.59 9.07
CA LEU A 178 17.09 2.16 8.78
C LEU A 178 17.08 1.90 7.27
N ILE A 179 16.26 2.63 6.52
CA ILE A 179 16.10 2.41 5.07
C ILE A 179 17.36 2.80 4.32
N ARG A 180 18.10 3.81 4.76
CA ARG A 180 19.44 4.16 4.24
C ARG A 180 20.37 2.96 4.35
N GLU A 181 20.44 2.32 5.52
CA GLU A 181 21.29 1.15 5.73
C GLU A 181 20.85 -0.02 4.85
N VAL A 182 19.54 -0.32 4.77
CA VAL A 182 19.01 -1.33 3.85
C VAL A 182 19.41 -1.03 2.41
N SER A 183 19.25 0.22 1.96
CA SER A 183 19.64 0.63 0.59
C SER A 183 21.13 0.43 0.32
N GLN A 184 21.98 0.72 1.30
CA GLN A 184 23.43 0.50 1.17
C GLN A 184 23.80 -0.98 1.07
N ARG A 185 23.13 -1.85 1.82
CA ARG A 185 23.42 -3.29 1.87
C ARG A 185 22.84 -4.04 0.67
N THR A 186 21.63 -3.70 0.26
CA THR A 186 20.91 -4.42 -0.81
C THR A 186 21.12 -3.83 -2.20
N GLY A 187 21.54 -2.57 -2.28
CA GLY A 187 21.59 -1.81 -3.54
C GLY A 187 20.23 -1.35 -4.05
N VAL A 188 19.12 -1.64 -3.35
CA VAL A 188 17.79 -1.16 -3.73
C VAL A 188 17.67 0.33 -3.40
N PRO A 189 17.37 1.21 -4.37
CA PRO A 189 17.30 2.65 -4.13
C PRO A 189 16.07 3.02 -3.29
N VAL A 190 16.16 4.15 -2.58
CA VAL A 190 14.98 4.80 -2.00
C VAL A 190 14.30 5.61 -3.11
N ALA A 191 13.11 5.19 -3.53
CA ALA A 191 12.36 5.86 -4.59
C ALA A 191 11.56 7.05 -4.04
N TYR A 192 10.94 6.86 -2.86
CA TYR A 192 10.09 7.89 -2.26
C TYR A 192 10.25 7.92 -0.74
N THR A 193 10.06 9.11 -0.15
CA THR A 193 9.76 9.30 1.27
C THR A 193 8.39 9.96 1.39
N SER A 194 7.46 9.30 2.07
CA SER A 194 6.06 9.73 2.19
C SER A 194 5.73 10.20 3.60
N GLY A 195 4.82 11.17 3.69
CA GLY A 195 4.33 11.68 4.97
C GLY A 195 3.35 12.83 4.76
N LYS A 196 2.65 13.24 5.83
CA LYS A 196 1.89 14.48 5.78
C LYS A 196 2.82 15.64 5.46
N LYS A 197 2.33 16.58 4.65
CA LYS A 197 3.15 17.68 4.13
C LYS A 197 3.94 18.43 5.21
N GLU A 198 3.31 18.72 6.34
CA GLU A 198 3.94 19.47 7.45
C GLU A 198 5.14 18.74 8.09
N PHE A 199 5.07 17.39 8.23
CA PHE A 199 6.18 16.60 8.79
C PHE A 199 7.27 16.38 7.75
N LEU A 200 6.86 16.14 6.50
CA LEU A 200 7.77 15.95 5.39
C LEU A 200 8.62 17.21 5.13
N ASP A 201 8.00 18.40 5.14
CA ASP A 201 8.70 19.67 4.93
C ASP A 201 9.75 19.91 6.04
N ARG A 202 9.43 19.61 7.31
CA ARG A 202 10.41 19.74 8.42
C ARG A 202 11.56 18.76 8.29
N PHE A 203 11.25 17.49 7.98
CA PHE A 203 12.27 16.47 7.74
C PHE A 203 13.21 16.85 6.61
N LEU A 204 12.68 17.35 5.49
CA LEU A 204 13.51 17.78 4.35
C LEU A 204 14.41 18.98 4.67
N ALA A 205 13.99 19.87 5.57
CA ALA A 205 14.78 21.02 6.00
C ALA A 205 16.00 20.65 6.86
N GLU A 206 16.10 19.40 7.35
CA GLU A 206 17.23 18.93 8.16
C GLU A 206 18.50 18.63 7.34
N GLY A 207 18.40 18.60 6.01
CA GLY A 207 19.58 18.46 5.13
C GLY A 207 20.13 17.04 5.02
N HIS A 208 19.26 16.03 5.11
CA HIS A 208 19.61 14.63 4.86
C HIS A 208 20.09 14.39 3.42
N ASP A 209 20.86 13.31 3.20
CA ASP A 209 21.34 12.94 1.87
C ASP A 209 20.17 12.61 0.91
N PRO A 210 19.97 13.41 -0.17
CA PRO A 210 18.86 13.21 -1.12
C PRO A 210 18.83 11.82 -1.75
N LYS A 211 19.97 11.16 -1.86
CA LYS A 211 20.08 9.79 -2.39
C LYS A 211 19.21 8.80 -1.63
N TYR A 212 19.03 9.02 -0.31
CA TYR A 212 18.27 8.13 0.56
C TYR A 212 16.90 8.69 0.99
N ILE A 213 16.51 9.82 0.39
CA ILE A 213 15.17 10.39 0.52
C ILE A 213 14.31 9.99 -0.67
N GLY A 214 14.88 9.95 -1.89
CA GLY A 214 14.14 9.80 -3.12
C GLY A 214 13.23 11.00 -3.41
N THR A 215 12.11 10.76 -4.07
CA THR A 215 11.11 11.80 -4.35
C THR A 215 10.21 12.02 -3.14
N PRO A 216 10.14 13.23 -2.57
CA PRO A 216 9.20 13.52 -1.49
C PRO A 216 7.73 13.36 -1.93
N LEU A 217 6.96 12.61 -1.16
CA LEU A 217 5.58 12.28 -1.45
C LEU A 217 4.69 12.75 -0.29
N ALA A 218 4.19 13.98 -0.34
CA ALA A 218 3.20 14.44 0.62
C ALA A 218 1.90 13.63 0.43
N ILE A 219 1.33 13.06 1.45
CA ILE A 219 0.14 12.20 1.38
C ILE A 219 -1.04 12.80 2.12
N ASP A 220 -2.23 12.52 1.58
CA ASP A 220 -3.50 12.69 2.28
C ASP A 220 -3.94 11.36 2.89
N THR A 221 -4.68 11.42 4.00
CA THR A 221 -5.18 10.23 4.69
C THR A 221 -6.60 9.92 4.25
N TYR A 222 -6.77 8.80 3.52
CA TYR A 222 -8.07 8.36 2.99
C TYR A 222 -8.66 7.18 3.76
N MET A 223 -7.80 6.35 4.39
CA MET A 223 -8.21 5.12 5.07
C MET A 223 -8.41 5.31 6.58
N GLN A 224 -8.25 6.52 7.09
CA GLN A 224 -8.48 6.81 8.50
C GLN A 224 -9.99 6.70 8.80
N ARG A 225 -10.37 5.76 9.66
CA ARG A 225 -11.73 5.72 10.23
C ARG A 225 -11.81 6.80 11.31
N ASP A 226 -12.81 7.65 11.22
CA ASP A 226 -13.27 8.43 12.36
C ASP A 226 -14.02 7.49 13.31
N TRP A 227 -13.28 6.90 14.24
CA TRP A 227 -13.83 5.96 15.23
C TRP A 227 -14.88 6.63 16.12
N ASP A 228 -14.76 7.92 16.38
CA ASP A 228 -15.70 8.66 17.22
C ASP A 228 -17.04 8.84 16.51
N SER A 229 -17.05 9.23 15.23
CA SER A 229 -18.28 9.32 14.46
C SER A 229 -18.92 7.96 14.25
N TRP A 230 -18.11 6.89 14.10
CA TRP A 230 -18.60 5.52 13.97
C TRP A 230 -19.23 5.01 15.26
N ILE A 231 -18.61 5.24 16.42
CA ILE A 231 -19.15 4.91 17.75
C ILE A 231 -20.48 5.64 17.97
N HIS A 232 -20.56 6.95 17.64
CA HIS A 232 -21.81 7.71 17.73
C HIS A 232 -22.91 7.17 16.81
N SER A 233 -22.57 6.77 15.57
CA SER A 233 -23.56 6.16 14.65
C SER A 233 -24.11 4.82 15.15
N LEU A 234 -23.37 4.10 16.00
CA LEU A 234 -23.81 2.86 16.64
C LEU A 234 -24.73 3.12 17.84
N SER A 235 -24.53 4.24 18.56
CA SER A 235 -25.39 4.60 19.69
C SER A 235 -26.81 5.01 19.24
N ASP A 236 -26.92 5.51 18.01
CA ASP A 236 -28.19 6.00 17.46
C ASP A 236 -29.04 4.92 16.78
N ASN A 237 -28.51 3.68 16.64
CA ASN A 237 -29.23 2.54 16.06
C ASN A 237 -29.24 1.34 17.00
N PRO A 238 -30.30 1.19 17.83
CA PRO A 238 -30.39 0.13 18.83
C PRO A 238 -30.52 -1.30 18.25
N SER A 239 -30.73 -1.45 16.93
CA SER A 239 -30.81 -2.76 16.26
C SER A 239 -29.45 -3.25 15.73
N ASN A 240 -28.38 -2.49 15.88
CA ASN A 240 -27.04 -2.90 15.42
C ASN A 240 -26.29 -3.60 16.57
N PRO A 241 -25.83 -4.84 16.43
CA PRO A 241 -25.09 -5.51 17.50
C PRO A 241 -23.82 -4.73 17.80
N ARG A 242 -23.61 -4.39 19.08
CA ARG A 242 -22.42 -3.66 19.56
C ARG A 242 -21.18 -4.43 19.13
N PRO A 243 -20.24 -3.82 18.38
CA PRO A 243 -19.02 -4.51 18.01
C PRO A 243 -18.16 -4.75 19.25
N GLY A 244 -17.85 -6.03 19.49
CA GLY A 244 -16.67 -6.44 20.21
C GLY A 244 -16.64 -6.26 21.72
N VAL A 245 -17.63 -6.75 22.45
CA VAL A 245 -17.32 -7.32 23.75
C VAL A 245 -16.97 -8.79 23.50
N TYR A 246 -15.71 -9.09 23.28
CA TYR A 246 -15.21 -10.46 23.39
C TYR A 246 -15.30 -10.81 24.88
N TYR A 247 -16.31 -11.60 25.23
CA TYR A 247 -16.36 -12.22 26.54
C TYR A 247 -15.12 -13.12 26.65
N ARG A 248 -14.22 -12.80 27.57
CA ARG A 248 -13.31 -13.78 28.11
C ARG A 248 -14.18 -14.92 28.65
N THR A 249 -14.19 -16.03 27.97
CA THR A 249 -14.62 -17.29 28.56
C THR A 249 -13.50 -17.67 29.54
N ASP A 250 -13.73 -17.42 30.81
CA ASP A 250 -12.92 -17.92 31.89
C ASP A 250 -12.89 -19.45 31.76
N MET A 251 -11.68 -19.96 31.59
CA MET A 251 -11.45 -21.40 31.75
C MET A 251 -11.66 -21.74 33.23
N ALA A 252 -12.64 -22.55 33.53
CA ALA A 252 -12.68 -23.40 34.69
C ALA A 252 -12.14 -24.78 34.33
#